data_c1d1ed8218f77a9e5e412d62279479a8
#
_entry.id   c1d1ed8218f77a9e5e412d62279479a8
#
_cell.length_a   1.000
_cell.length_b   1.000
_cell.length_c   1.000
_cell.angle_alpha   90.00
_cell.angle_beta   90.00
_cell.angle_gamma   90.00
#
_symmetry.space_group_name_H-M   'P 1'
#
loop_
_entity.id
_entity.type
_entity.pdbx_description
1 polymer ?
#
loop_
_entity_poly.entity_id
_entity_poly.type
_entity_poly.pdbx_seq_one_letter_code
_entity_poly.pdbx_strand_id
1 'polypeptide(L)'
;LGRNWLTILKYIDIMVEITIGLGIVLSLILSETLGVTAGGIIVPGYIALNLHQPLQVIITLLAAALVLGIIRGLGRFMFIYGKRRLVLALILGFMVGYASRNYFFSPLEDVSLAVIGNIIPGLIASWMDRQGVIRTVSVILVTAVLVKLIVMLFSGGVLNA
;
A
#
# COMPACT_ATOMS: atom_id res chain seq x y z
N LEU A 1 -3.39 31.69 18.27
CA LEU A 1 -2.73 30.97 17.17
C LEU A 1 -2.52 29.47 17.46
N GLY A 2 -2.29 29.04 18.71
CA GLY A 2 -1.99 27.62 19.02
C GLY A 2 -3.19 26.65 18.95
N ARG A 3 -4.44 27.13 19.07
CA ARG A 3 -5.62 26.26 19.09
C ARG A 3 -6.03 25.71 17.72
N ASN A 4 -5.74 26.42 16.64
CA ASN A 4 -6.14 26.02 15.30
C ASN A 4 -5.30 24.87 14.75
N TRP A 5 -4.02 24.80 15.10
CA TRP A 5 -3.13 23.72 14.65
C TRP A 5 -3.48 22.37 15.27
N LEU A 6 -3.82 22.35 16.56
CA LEU A 6 -4.24 21.11 17.23
C LEU A 6 -5.55 20.55 16.67
N THR A 7 -6.47 21.43 16.28
CA THR A 7 -7.73 21.02 15.67
C THR A 7 -7.52 20.47 14.26
N ILE A 8 -6.63 21.09 13.49
CA ILE A 8 -6.27 20.64 12.13
C ILE A 8 -5.56 19.30 12.20
N LEU A 9 -4.58 19.12 13.08
CA LEU A 9 -3.88 17.85 13.27
C LEU A 9 -4.85 16.73 13.66
N LYS A 10 -5.73 16.98 14.62
CA LYS A 10 -6.75 16.02 15.03
C LYS A 10 -7.70 15.65 13.89
N TYR A 11 -8.06 16.61 13.05
CA TYR A 11 -8.93 16.37 11.89
C TYR A 11 -8.20 15.49 10.83
N ILE A 12 -6.93 15.75 10.59
CA ILE A 12 -6.11 14.94 9.67
C ILE A 12 -5.97 13.51 10.19
N ASP A 13 -5.70 13.33 11.48
CA ASP A 13 -5.57 11.98 12.09
C ASP A 13 -6.89 11.21 11.95
N ILE A 14 -8.02 11.82 12.23
CA ILE A 14 -9.35 11.20 12.08
C ILE A 14 -9.61 10.82 10.61
N MET A 15 -9.25 11.67 9.66
CA MET A 15 -9.43 11.39 8.23
C MET A 15 -8.56 10.22 7.77
N VAL A 16 -7.33 10.12 8.26
CA VAL A 16 -6.43 8.99 7.98
C VAL A 16 -7.02 7.68 8.52
N GLU A 17 -7.51 7.69 9.77
CA GLU A 17 -8.14 6.53 10.39
C GLU A 17 -9.40 6.07 9.64
N ILE A 18 -10.26 7.02 9.25
CA ILE A 18 -11.47 6.72 8.46
C ILE A 18 -11.10 6.14 7.10
N THR A 19 -10.11 6.69 6.42
CA THR A 19 -9.67 6.21 5.10
C THR A 19 -9.13 4.79 5.17
N ILE A 20 -8.33 4.49 6.18
CA ILE A 20 -7.81 3.13 6.41
C ILE A 20 -8.96 2.18 6.76
N GLY A 21 -9.86 2.59 7.65
CA GLY A 21 -11.02 1.78 8.05
C GLY A 21 -11.96 1.47 6.87
N LEU A 22 -12.28 2.46 6.04
CA LEU A 22 -13.04 2.27 4.80
C LEU A 22 -12.30 1.36 3.81
N GLY A 23 -10.98 1.51 3.71
CA GLY A 23 -10.14 0.64 2.89
C GLY A 23 -10.24 -0.82 3.32
N ILE A 24 -10.24 -1.08 4.63
CA ILE A 24 -10.40 -2.42 5.21
C ILE A 24 -11.77 -3.00 4.85
N VAL A 25 -12.85 -2.26 5.10
CA VAL A 25 -14.23 -2.72 4.84
C VAL A 25 -14.45 -3.00 3.35
N LEU A 26 -14.05 -2.07 2.48
CA LEU A 26 -14.17 -2.25 1.02
C LEU A 26 -13.32 -3.42 0.51
N SER A 27 -12.09 -3.55 1.00
CA SER A 27 -11.23 -4.68 0.63
C SER A 27 -11.85 -6.02 1.03
N LEU A 28 -12.51 -6.06 2.20
CA LEU A 28 -13.19 -7.26 2.67
C LEU A 28 -14.39 -7.60 1.79
N ILE A 29 -15.25 -6.62 1.48
CA ILE A 29 -16.42 -6.80 0.63
C ILE A 29 -16.00 -7.25 -0.78
N LEU A 30 -14.98 -6.61 -1.37
CA LEU A 30 -14.47 -7.02 -2.68
C LEU A 30 -13.84 -8.42 -2.65
N SER A 31 -13.15 -8.75 -1.56
CA SER A 31 -12.57 -10.09 -1.38
C SER A 31 -13.64 -11.18 -1.34
N GLU A 32 -14.76 -10.92 -0.67
CA GLU A 32 -15.87 -11.88 -0.59
C GLU A 32 -16.66 -11.97 -1.90
N THR A 33 -16.89 -10.83 -2.56
CA THR A 33 -17.69 -10.81 -3.79
C THR A 33 -16.94 -11.28 -5.03
N LEU A 34 -15.66 -10.87 -5.16
CA LEU A 34 -14.83 -11.19 -6.33
C LEU A 34 -13.91 -12.39 -6.13
N GLY A 35 -13.80 -12.90 -4.90
CA GLY A 35 -12.85 -13.97 -4.55
C GLY A 35 -11.38 -13.58 -4.74
N VAL A 36 -11.08 -12.27 -4.81
CA VAL A 36 -9.75 -11.72 -5.08
C VAL A 36 -9.41 -10.66 -4.04
N THR A 37 -8.33 -10.83 -3.32
CA THR A 37 -7.90 -9.85 -2.32
C THR A 37 -7.08 -8.73 -2.95
N ALA A 38 -7.31 -7.50 -2.48
CA ALA A 38 -6.63 -6.30 -2.95
C ALA A 38 -5.21 -6.15 -2.34
N GLY A 39 -4.35 -7.17 -2.50
CA GLY A 39 -2.99 -7.12 -1.94
C GLY A 39 -2.91 -7.20 -0.41
N GLY A 40 -4.03 -7.50 0.25
CA GLY A 40 -4.22 -7.50 1.69
C GLY A 40 -5.28 -6.49 2.11
N ILE A 41 -5.78 -6.64 3.33
CA ILE A 41 -6.92 -5.86 3.84
C ILE A 41 -6.54 -4.37 4.03
N ILE A 42 -5.30 -4.09 4.41
CA ILE A 42 -4.82 -2.75 4.78
C ILE A 42 -4.29 -1.95 3.57
N VAL A 43 -3.76 -2.65 2.56
CA VAL A 43 -3.05 -2.06 1.43
C VAL A 43 -3.87 -1.02 0.65
N PRO A 44 -5.15 -1.24 0.32
CA PRO A 44 -5.94 -0.27 -0.44
C PRO A 44 -6.14 1.05 0.28
N GLY A 45 -6.31 1.03 1.61
CA GLY A 45 -6.44 2.24 2.42
C GLY A 45 -5.17 3.09 2.38
N TYR A 46 -4.00 2.47 2.52
CA TYR A 46 -2.73 3.18 2.44
C TYR A 46 -2.45 3.73 1.03
N ILE A 47 -2.81 2.99 -0.01
CA ILE A 47 -2.67 3.48 -1.39
C ILE A 47 -3.64 4.61 -1.67
N ALA A 48 -4.88 4.55 -1.15
CA ALA A 48 -5.86 5.62 -1.28
C ALA A 48 -5.37 6.93 -0.66
N LEU A 49 -4.72 6.88 0.50
CA LEU A 49 -4.09 8.04 1.13
C LEU A 49 -2.98 8.66 0.27
N ASN A 50 -2.20 7.84 -0.40
CA ASN A 50 -1.06 8.28 -1.23
C ASN A 50 -1.41 8.44 -2.72
N LEU A 51 -2.68 8.41 -3.08
CA LEU A 51 -3.13 8.56 -4.48
C LEU A 51 -2.86 9.96 -5.05
N HIS A 52 -2.62 10.96 -4.19
CA HIS A 52 -2.18 12.30 -4.59
C HIS A 52 -0.71 12.31 -5.06
N GLN A 53 0.06 11.28 -4.71
CA GLN A 53 1.44 11.09 -5.17
C GLN A 53 1.55 9.79 -5.99
N PRO A 54 1.11 9.80 -7.26
CA PRO A 54 1.07 8.58 -8.08
C PRO A 54 2.45 7.94 -8.27
N LEU A 55 3.50 8.73 -8.20
CA LEU A 55 4.88 8.25 -8.29
C LEU A 55 5.24 7.29 -7.15
N GLN A 56 4.82 7.59 -5.92
CA GLN A 56 5.06 6.70 -4.78
C GLN A 56 4.31 5.38 -4.92
N VAL A 57 3.09 5.42 -5.47
CA VAL A 57 2.30 4.21 -5.74
C VAL A 57 3.02 3.33 -6.77
N ILE A 58 3.52 3.92 -7.85
CA ILE A 58 4.27 3.20 -8.90
C ILE A 58 5.54 2.57 -8.33
N ILE A 59 6.32 3.33 -7.56
CA ILE A 59 7.55 2.83 -6.93
C ILE A 59 7.25 1.69 -5.96
N THR A 60 6.17 1.79 -5.18
CA THR A 60 5.73 0.73 -4.26
C THR A 60 5.36 -0.55 -5.02
N LEU A 61 4.66 -0.43 -6.15
CA LEU A 61 4.32 -1.57 -7.00
C LEU A 61 5.56 -2.19 -7.65
N LEU A 62 6.52 -1.37 -8.10
CA LEU A 62 7.79 -1.85 -8.64
C LEU A 62 8.62 -2.56 -7.56
N ALA A 63 8.69 -2.01 -6.35
CA ALA A 63 9.33 -2.66 -5.21
C ALA A 63 8.68 -4.01 -4.88
N ALA A 64 7.35 -4.08 -4.90
CA ALA A 64 6.62 -5.33 -4.70
C ALA A 64 6.91 -6.36 -5.81
N ALA A 65 7.00 -5.93 -7.07
CA ALA A 65 7.37 -6.80 -8.19
C ALA A 65 8.81 -7.32 -8.06
N LEU A 66 9.73 -6.47 -7.58
CA LEU A 66 11.12 -6.86 -7.30
C LEU A 66 11.18 -7.91 -6.19
N VAL A 67 10.48 -7.68 -5.08
CA VAL A 67 10.37 -8.66 -3.97
C VAL A 67 9.79 -9.98 -4.47
N LEU A 68 8.76 -9.94 -5.32
CA LEU A 68 8.19 -11.13 -5.94
C LEU A 68 9.21 -11.89 -6.78
N GLY A 69 10.02 -11.18 -7.58
CA GLY A 69 11.10 -11.77 -8.37
C GLY A 69 12.12 -12.51 -7.51
N ILE A 70 12.54 -11.90 -6.40
CA ILE A 70 13.46 -12.50 -5.44
C ILE A 70 12.82 -13.76 -4.79
N ILE A 71 11.57 -13.71 -4.38
CA ILE A 71 10.86 -14.83 -3.76
C ILE A 71 10.76 -16.00 -4.75
N ARG A 72 10.43 -15.74 -6.02
CA ARG A 72 10.36 -16.78 -7.05
C ARG A 72 11.74 -17.38 -7.36
N GLY A 73 12.79 -16.56 -7.35
CA GLY A 73 14.16 -17.00 -7.50
C GLY A 73 14.60 -17.92 -6.35
N LEU A 74 14.38 -17.48 -5.11
CA LEU A 74 14.71 -18.29 -3.91
C LEU A 74 13.86 -19.57 -3.84
N GLY A 75 12.61 -19.52 -4.29
CA GLY A 75 11.71 -20.68 -4.30
C GLY A 75 12.20 -21.83 -5.22
N ARG A 76 13.14 -21.57 -6.11
CA ARG A 76 13.81 -22.61 -6.92
C ARG A 76 14.88 -23.39 -6.15
N PHE A 77 15.51 -22.72 -5.16
CA PHE A 77 16.61 -23.31 -4.39
C PHE A 77 16.16 -23.84 -3.03
N MET A 78 15.08 -23.31 -2.48
CA MET A 78 14.58 -23.69 -1.17
C MET A 78 13.11 -24.08 -1.25
N PHE A 79 12.75 -25.19 -0.59
CA PHE A 79 11.35 -25.61 -0.44
C PHE A 79 10.62 -24.68 0.55
N ILE A 80 10.24 -23.48 0.09
CA ILE A 80 9.57 -22.47 0.90
C ILE A 80 8.08 -22.50 0.58
N TYR A 81 7.30 -23.19 1.45
CA TYR A 81 5.85 -23.30 1.29
C TYR A 81 5.09 -22.66 2.45
N GLY A 82 3.87 -22.19 2.18
CA GLY A 82 2.91 -21.75 3.17
C GLY A 82 3.33 -20.49 3.93
N LYS A 83 3.25 -20.53 5.27
CA LYS A 83 3.50 -19.38 6.15
C LYS A 83 4.94 -18.83 6.05
N ARG A 84 5.92 -19.68 5.78
CA ARG A 84 7.33 -19.29 5.63
C ARG A 84 7.53 -18.35 4.45
N ARG A 85 6.77 -18.54 3.38
CA ARG A 85 6.81 -17.70 2.17
C ARG A 85 6.29 -16.29 2.45
N LEU A 86 5.22 -16.17 3.26
CA LEU A 86 4.69 -14.88 3.70
C LEU A 86 5.72 -14.12 4.54
N VAL A 87 6.34 -14.79 5.51
CA VAL A 87 7.36 -14.17 6.39
C VAL A 87 8.55 -13.68 5.57
N LEU A 88 9.04 -14.48 4.62
CA LEU A 88 10.11 -14.09 3.70
C LEU A 88 9.71 -12.87 2.85
N ALA A 89 8.50 -12.83 2.33
CA ALA A 89 7.97 -11.69 1.58
C ALA A 89 7.97 -10.41 2.42
N LEU A 90 7.58 -10.50 3.68
CA LEU A 90 7.56 -9.36 4.61
C LEU A 90 8.97 -8.88 4.93
N ILE A 91 9.90 -9.79 5.22
CA ILE A 91 11.31 -9.44 5.52
C ILE A 91 11.96 -8.78 4.29
N LEU A 92 11.81 -9.37 3.12
CA LEU A 92 12.34 -8.80 1.87
C LEU A 92 11.68 -7.46 1.55
N GLY A 93 10.38 -7.35 1.72
CA GLY A 93 9.65 -6.09 1.57
C GLY A 93 10.16 -5.01 2.50
N PHE A 94 10.42 -5.37 3.76
CA PHE A 94 11.02 -4.46 4.74
C PHE A 94 12.42 -4.02 4.32
N MET A 95 13.27 -4.97 3.89
CA MET A 95 14.63 -4.66 3.45
C MET A 95 14.63 -3.74 2.22
N VAL A 96 13.79 -4.02 1.22
CA VAL A 96 13.66 -3.17 0.03
C VAL A 96 13.09 -1.80 0.38
N GLY A 97 12.11 -1.72 1.26
CA GLY A 97 11.54 -0.46 1.74
C GLY A 97 12.57 0.37 2.52
N TYR A 98 13.35 -0.26 3.38
CA TYR A 98 14.42 0.40 4.12
C TYR A 98 15.56 0.88 3.22
N ALA A 99 15.99 0.04 2.28
CA ALA A 99 17.00 0.40 1.30
C ALA A 99 16.54 1.55 0.40
N SER A 100 15.28 1.52 -0.04
CA SER A 100 14.69 2.60 -0.84
C SER A 100 14.77 3.96 -0.14
N ARG A 101 14.49 4.00 1.17
CA ARG A 101 14.59 5.24 1.94
C ARG A 101 16.02 5.74 2.10
N ASN A 102 16.98 4.84 2.31
CA ASN A 102 18.36 5.23 2.59
C ASN A 102 19.16 5.59 1.32
N TYR A 103 18.87 4.94 0.20
CA TYR A 103 19.64 5.09 -1.03
C TYR A 103 18.99 6.05 -2.06
N PHE A 104 17.66 6.17 -2.04
CA PHE A 104 16.94 7.04 -2.98
C PHE A 104 16.46 8.35 -2.35
N PHE A 105 16.77 8.59 -1.09
CA PHE A 105 16.50 9.85 -0.43
C PHE A 105 17.58 10.86 -0.82
N SER A 106 17.35 11.59 -1.93
CA SER A 106 18.12 12.79 -2.23
C SER A 106 17.55 13.94 -1.39
N PRO A 107 18.36 14.65 -0.58
CA PRO A 107 17.87 15.72 0.30
C PRO A 107 17.44 16.99 -0.46
N LEU A 108 17.39 16.96 -1.78
CA LEU A 108 17.21 18.15 -2.64
C LEU A 108 15.86 18.22 -3.37
N GLU A 109 14.96 17.25 -3.22
CA GLU A 109 13.64 17.34 -3.86
C GLU A 109 12.52 16.96 -2.90
N ASP A 110 11.48 17.79 -2.86
CA ASP A 110 10.25 17.66 -2.05
C ASP A 110 9.39 16.42 -2.40
N VAL A 111 9.85 15.60 -3.33
CA VAL A 111 9.17 14.35 -3.72
C VAL A 111 9.86 13.19 -3.03
N SER A 112 9.31 12.74 -1.92
CA SER A 112 9.78 11.52 -1.28
C SER A 112 9.48 10.32 -2.19
N LEU A 113 10.50 9.81 -2.89
CA LEU A 113 10.48 8.56 -3.65
C LEU A 113 10.41 7.33 -2.72
N ALA A 114 10.08 7.55 -1.46
CA ALA A 114 9.98 6.50 -0.47
C ALA A 114 8.78 5.59 -0.79
N VAL A 115 9.03 4.29 -0.72
CA VAL A 115 7.99 3.27 -0.78
C VAL A 115 6.96 3.53 0.34
N ILE A 116 5.69 3.43 0.01
CA ILE A 116 4.59 3.56 0.97
C ILE A 116 4.73 2.47 2.04
N GLY A 117 5.19 2.84 3.22
CA GLY A 117 5.41 1.91 4.33
C GLY A 117 6.42 0.78 4.01
N ASN A 118 7.14 0.33 5.01
CA ASN A 118 8.20 -0.67 4.80
C ASN A 118 7.65 -2.09 4.56
N ILE A 119 6.44 -2.38 5.02
CA ILE A 119 5.83 -3.73 5.00
C ILE A 119 4.94 -3.92 3.76
N ILE A 120 4.39 -2.84 3.22
CA ILE A 120 3.39 -2.88 2.13
C ILE A 120 3.91 -3.57 0.88
N PRO A 121 5.14 -3.34 0.38
CA PRO A 121 5.65 -4.05 -0.78
C PRO A 121 5.70 -5.56 -0.58
N GLY A 122 6.06 -6.01 0.63
CA GLY A 122 6.08 -7.43 0.98
C GLY A 122 4.69 -8.07 1.00
N LEU A 123 3.68 -7.36 1.53
CA LEU A 123 2.29 -7.80 1.50
C LEU A 123 1.78 -7.92 0.07
N ILE A 124 1.97 -6.89 -0.75
CA ILE A 124 1.57 -6.90 -2.16
C ILE A 124 2.26 -8.05 -2.90
N ALA A 125 3.58 -8.23 -2.73
CA ALA A 125 4.34 -9.31 -3.34
C ALA A 125 3.81 -10.70 -2.98
N SER A 126 3.45 -10.92 -1.72
CA SER A 126 2.85 -12.17 -1.25
C SER A 126 1.52 -12.48 -1.95
N TRP A 127 0.69 -11.48 -2.18
CA TRP A 127 -0.58 -11.64 -2.88
C TRP A 127 -0.41 -11.75 -4.39
N MET A 128 0.52 -10.98 -5.00
CA MET A 128 0.88 -11.13 -6.41
C MET A 128 1.35 -12.56 -6.73
N ASP A 129 2.03 -13.19 -5.81
CA ASP A 129 2.51 -14.55 -5.95
C ASP A 129 1.37 -15.59 -5.95
N ARG A 130 0.30 -15.34 -5.15
CA ARG A 130 -0.84 -16.25 -5.00
C ARG A 130 -1.89 -16.11 -6.10
N GLN A 131 -2.23 -14.89 -6.50
CA GLN A 131 -3.34 -14.60 -7.43
C GLN A 131 -2.86 -14.04 -8.79
N GLY A 132 -1.58 -13.76 -8.93
CA GLY A 132 -1.00 -13.17 -10.14
C GLY A 132 -0.86 -11.64 -10.04
N VAL A 133 0.13 -11.12 -10.77
CA VAL A 133 0.51 -9.69 -10.71
C VAL A 133 -0.62 -8.78 -11.22
N ILE A 134 -1.12 -9.06 -12.42
CA ILE A 134 -2.12 -8.22 -13.09
C ILE A 134 -3.40 -8.13 -12.25
N ARG A 135 -3.89 -9.27 -11.77
CA ARG A 135 -5.12 -9.32 -10.98
C ARG A 135 -4.97 -8.55 -9.66
N THR A 136 -3.85 -8.73 -8.97
CA THR A 136 -3.57 -8.02 -7.70
C THR A 136 -3.48 -6.52 -7.91
N VAL A 137 -2.72 -6.05 -8.91
CA VAL A 137 -2.56 -4.62 -9.20
C VAL A 137 -3.88 -3.96 -9.57
N SER A 138 -4.66 -4.60 -10.45
CA SER A 138 -5.97 -4.08 -10.88
C SER A 138 -6.93 -3.92 -9.70
N VAL A 139 -7.03 -4.93 -8.84
CA VAL A 139 -7.93 -4.88 -7.67
C VAL A 139 -7.47 -3.85 -6.65
N ILE A 140 -6.17 -3.73 -6.41
CA ILE A 140 -5.61 -2.69 -5.52
C ILE A 140 -5.97 -1.29 -6.02
N LEU A 141 -5.76 -1.01 -7.31
CA LEU A 141 -6.04 0.30 -7.90
C LEU A 141 -7.53 0.64 -7.87
N VAL A 142 -8.38 -0.29 -8.28
CA VAL A 142 -9.84 -0.10 -8.26
C VAL A 142 -10.32 0.16 -6.83
N THR A 143 -9.87 -0.66 -5.87
CA THR A 143 -10.27 -0.48 -4.46
C THR A 143 -9.77 0.84 -3.89
N ALA A 144 -8.53 1.22 -4.17
CA ALA A 144 -7.96 2.48 -3.70
C ALA A 144 -8.70 3.71 -4.26
N VAL A 145 -9.07 3.67 -5.55
CA VAL A 145 -9.88 4.73 -6.18
C VAL A 145 -11.26 4.80 -5.55
N LEU A 146 -11.92 3.66 -5.33
CA LEU A 146 -13.24 3.62 -4.67
C LEU A 146 -13.19 4.18 -3.25
N VAL A 147 -12.17 3.78 -2.46
CA VAL A 147 -11.97 4.33 -1.11
C VAL A 147 -11.80 5.84 -1.17
N LYS A 148 -10.95 6.33 -2.06
CA LYS A 148 -10.72 7.77 -2.21
C LYS A 148 -11.99 8.53 -2.61
N LEU A 149 -12.77 8.01 -3.54
CA LEU A 149 -14.04 8.60 -3.96
C LEU A 149 -15.04 8.67 -2.79
N ILE A 150 -15.18 7.60 -2.02
CA ILE A 150 -16.07 7.56 -0.86
C ILE A 150 -15.62 8.57 0.18
N VAL A 151 -14.33 8.62 0.51
CA VAL A 151 -13.79 9.59 1.47
C VAL A 151 -14.02 11.02 1.00
N MET A 152 -13.81 11.32 -0.29
CA MET A 152 -14.09 12.63 -0.86
C MET A 152 -15.58 13.01 -0.75
N LEU A 153 -16.47 12.05 -0.94
CA LEU A 153 -17.91 12.28 -0.87
C LEU A 153 -18.35 12.59 0.55
N PHE A 154 -17.81 11.89 1.55
CA PHE A 154 -18.10 12.16 2.97
C PHE A 154 -17.39 13.42 3.49
N SER A 155 -16.24 13.77 2.94
CA SER A 155 -15.43 14.92 3.34
C SER A 155 -15.85 16.25 2.66
N GLY A 156 -16.90 16.21 1.83
CA GLY A 156 -17.42 17.43 1.17
C GLY A 156 -16.41 18.12 0.23
N GLY A 157 -15.46 17.37 -0.33
CA GLY A 157 -14.48 17.91 -1.28
C GLY A 157 -13.28 18.63 -0.64
N VAL A 158 -13.12 18.60 0.67
CA VAL A 158 -12.03 19.32 1.40
C VAL A 158 -10.64 18.68 1.19
N LEU A 159 -10.56 17.50 0.55
CA LEU A 159 -9.29 16.82 0.30
C LEU A 159 -8.59 17.24 -1.01
N ASN A 160 -8.88 18.42 -1.53
CA ASN A 160 -8.17 19.02 -2.67
C ASN A 160 -7.08 20.03 -2.24
N ALA A 161 -6.54 19.85 -1.07
CA ALA A 161 -5.39 20.63 -0.67
C ALA A 161 -4.18 19.72 -0.48
#